data_24abcb0638ceca6172267c0a96dc517e
#
_entry.id   24abcb0638ceca6172267c0a96dc517e
#
_cell.length_a   1.000
_cell.length_b   1.000
_cell.length_c   1.000
_cell.angle_alpha   90.00
_cell.angle_beta   90.00
_cell.angle_gamma   90.00
#
_symmetry.space_group_name_H-M   'P 1'
#
loop_
_entity.id
_entity.type
_entity.pdbx_description
1 polymer ?
#
loop_
_entity_poly.entity_id
_entity_poly.type
_entity_poly.pdbx_seq_one_letter_code
_entity_poly.pdbx_strand_id
1 'polypeptide(L)'
;MSLLKITDITRKYKLGQVQVTALGGVSLSIENGEYVSIMGPSGSGKSTLLNIIGCLDLPTTGTYIFGGKHIESLKDGELADIRNQQIGFVFQQFHLLPNLTALENVELPLIYQGVWGRERGERAKAALESVGLGDRIHHLPFQMSGGEQQRVAISRAIVGNPSLILADEPTGALDSKSSENIMEIFQRLNHELGITIVQVTHERDVALYGQKVYHLRDGEIEHIETLNSQGGN
;
A
#
# COMPACT_ATOMS: atom_id res chain seq x y z
N MET A 1 -10.17 0.26 -17.23
CA MET A 1 -8.79 0.45 -17.75
C MET A 1 -7.82 0.04 -16.66
N SER A 2 -6.85 -0.79 -16.99
CA SER A 2 -5.87 -1.27 -16.03
C SER A 2 -5.04 -0.12 -15.46
N LEU A 3 -4.99 0.00 -14.12
CA LEU A 3 -4.11 0.94 -13.43
C LEU A 3 -2.67 0.46 -13.52
N LEU A 4 -2.45 -0.83 -13.27
CA LEU A 4 -1.13 -1.45 -13.37
C LEU A 4 -1.20 -2.80 -14.07
N LYS A 5 -0.15 -3.11 -14.82
CA LYS A 5 0.04 -4.39 -15.48
C LYS A 5 1.48 -4.84 -15.35
N ILE A 6 1.66 -6.01 -14.81
CA ILE A 6 2.94 -6.71 -14.67
C ILE A 6 2.93 -7.91 -15.60
N THR A 7 3.99 -8.09 -16.38
CA THR A 7 4.11 -9.20 -17.33
C THR A 7 5.48 -9.83 -17.17
N ASP A 8 5.49 -11.10 -16.79
CA ASP A 8 6.67 -11.97 -16.68
C ASP A 8 7.83 -11.36 -15.85
N ILE A 9 7.48 -10.72 -14.74
CA ILE A 9 8.45 -10.08 -13.85
C ILE A 9 9.27 -11.12 -13.09
N THR A 10 10.60 -11.03 -13.22
CA THR A 10 11.52 -11.72 -12.33
C THR A 10 12.26 -10.75 -11.42
N ARG A 11 12.62 -11.21 -10.22
CA ARG A 11 13.53 -10.48 -9.34
C ARG A 11 14.55 -11.41 -8.73
N LYS A 12 15.83 -11.07 -8.96
CA LYS A 12 16.97 -11.85 -8.50
C LYS A 12 17.91 -10.96 -7.68
N TYR A 13 18.25 -11.40 -6.48
CA TYR A 13 19.20 -10.73 -5.60
C TYR A 13 20.53 -11.48 -5.58
N LYS A 14 21.64 -10.75 -5.61
CA LYS A 14 22.99 -11.31 -5.43
C LYS A 14 23.40 -11.16 -3.98
N LEU A 15 23.60 -12.28 -3.30
CA LEU A 15 24.12 -12.36 -1.94
C LEU A 15 25.53 -12.98 -1.99
N GLY A 16 26.54 -12.14 -2.21
CA GLY A 16 27.91 -12.62 -2.46
C GLY A 16 27.98 -13.42 -3.77
N GLN A 17 28.31 -14.72 -3.66
CA GLN A 17 28.37 -15.63 -4.81
C GLN A 17 27.04 -16.38 -5.09
N VAL A 18 26.07 -16.25 -4.19
CA VAL A 18 24.76 -16.92 -4.32
C VAL A 18 23.76 -15.96 -4.96
N GLN A 19 22.98 -16.47 -5.92
CA GLN A 19 21.86 -15.77 -6.50
C GLN A 19 20.55 -16.34 -5.95
N VAL A 20 19.72 -15.49 -5.36
CA VAL A 20 18.40 -15.85 -4.86
C VAL A 20 17.35 -15.26 -5.78
N THR A 21 16.49 -16.13 -6.32
CA THR A 21 15.34 -15.71 -7.12
C THR A 21 14.15 -15.46 -6.17
N ALA A 22 13.76 -14.21 -6.01
CA ALA A 22 12.63 -13.82 -5.17
C ALA A 22 11.30 -13.80 -5.95
N LEU A 23 11.35 -13.53 -7.27
CA LEU A 23 10.20 -13.64 -8.18
C LEU A 23 10.66 -14.38 -9.44
N GLY A 24 9.85 -15.34 -9.89
CA GLY A 24 10.18 -16.31 -10.94
C GLY A 24 9.38 -16.17 -12.25
N GLY A 25 8.70 -15.03 -12.48
CA GLY A 25 7.88 -14.84 -13.69
C GLY A 25 6.44 -14.46 -13.35
N VAL A 26 6.27 -13.46 -12.47
CA VAL A 26 4.96 -12.99 -12.02
C VAL A 26 4.28 -12.17 -13.11
N SER A 27 3.00 -12.50 -13.41
CA SER A 27 2.13 -11.72 -14.28
C SER A 27 0.80 -11.43 -13.59
N LEU A 28 0.39 -10.16 -13.52
CA LEU A 28 -0.89 -9.75 -12.97
C LEU A 28 -1.35 -8.42 -13.58
N SER A 29 -2.65 -8.16 -13.49
CA SER A 29 -3.25 -6.89 -13.92
C SER A 29 -4.27 -6.46 -12.87
N ILE A 30 -4.24 -5.18 -12.50
CA ILE A 30 -5.16 -4.58 -11.53
C ILE A 30 -5.82 -3.37 -12.19
N GLU A 31 -7.15 -3.37 -12.15
CA GLU A 31 -7.96 -2.29 -12.71
C GLU A 31 -8.06 -1.10 -11.73
N ASN A 32 -8.37 0.09 -12.26
CA ASN A 32 -8.64 1.24 -11.39
C ASN A 32 -9.83 0.95 -10.46
N GLY A 33 -9.68 1.27 -9.18
CA GLY A 33 -10.69 1.06 -8.15
C GLY A 33 -10.84 -0.39 -7.70
N GLU A 34 -9.97 -1.29 -8.13
CA GLU A 34 -9.97 -2.68 -7.68
C GLU A 34 -9.29 -2.81 -6.30
N TYR A 35 -9.87 -3.63 -5.43
CA TYR A 35 -9.23 -4.00 -4.16
C TYR A 35 -8.76 -5.44 -4.25
N VAL A 36 -7.44 -5.64 -4.23
CA VAL A 36 -6.85 -6.98 -4.36
C VAL A 36 -5.96 -7.32 -3.17
N SER A 37 -5.93 -8.61 -2.85
CA SER A 37 -5.07 -9.19 -1.83
C SER A 37 -4.02 -10.10 -2.47
N ILE A 38 -2.79 -10.06 -1.95
CA ILE A 38 -1.72 -10.98 -2.31
C ILE A 38 -1.44 -11.82 -1.08
N MET A 39 -1.72 -13.11 -1.16
CA MET A 39 -1.51 -14.08 -0.08
C MET A 39 -0.38 -15.05 -0.41
N GLY A 40 0.25 -15.59 0.63
CA GLY A 40 1.24 -16.66 0.51
C GLY A 40 2.03 -16.85 1.80
N PRO A 41 2.77 -17.95 1.93
CA PRO A 41 3.61 -18.21 3.10
C PRO A 41 4.74 -17.18 3.24
N SER A 42 5.39 -17.16 4.40
CA SER A 42 6.61 -16.36 4.58
C SER A 42 7.67 -16.77 3.56
N GLY A 43 8.36 -15.81 2.97
CA GLY A 43 9.39 -16.05 1.95
C GLY A 43 8.87 -16.29 0.52
N SER A 44 7.55 -16.28 0.28
CA SER A 44 7.00 -16.51 -1.08
C SER A 44 7.24 -15.39 -2.08
N GLY A 45 7.81 -14.23 -1.67
CA GLY A 45 8.09 -13.09 -2.55
C GLY A 45 7.10 -11.93 -2.46
N LYS A 46 6.12 -11.96 -1.53
CA LYS A 46 5.06 -10.94 -1.38
C LYS A 46 5.61 -9.51 -1.23
N SER A 47 6.49 -9.30 -0.25
CA SER A 47 7.07 -7.95 -0.02
C SER A 47 7.97 -7.52 -1.19
N THR A 48 8.64 -8.45 -1.88
CA THR A 48 9.38 -8.15 -3.11
C THR A 48 8.44 -7.66 -4.21
N LEU A 49 7.32 -8.35 -4.41
CA LEU A 49 6.32 -7.96 -5.39
C LEU A 49 5.70 -6.60 -5.03
N LEU A 50 5.36 -6.39 -3.75
CA LEU A 50 4.84 -5.11 -3.26
C LEU A 50 5.83 -3.96 -3.49
N ASN A 51 7.14 -4.19 -3.24
CA ASN A 51 8.18 -3.19 -3.48
C ASN A 51 8.31 -2.83 -4.97
N ILE A 52 8.18 -3.80 -5.87
CA ILE A 52 8.18 -3.53 -7.31
C ILE A 52 6.94 -2.76 -7.71
N ILE A 53 5.74 -3.17 -7.26
CA ILE A 53 4.49 -2.43 -7.51
C ILE A 53 4.60 -0.99 -6.98
N GLY A 54 5.24 -0.81 -5.82
CA GLY A 54 5.47 0.48 -5.18
C GLY A 54 6.60 1.32 -5.78
N CYS A 55 7.24 0.88 -6.85
CA CYS A 55 8.40 1.56 -7.44
C CYS A 55 9.55 1.77 -6.43
N LEU A 56 9.63 0.95 -5.37
CA LEU A 56 10.73 0.94 -4.39
C LEU A 56 11.89 0.07 -4.86
N ASP A 57 11.60 -0.88 -5.75
CA ASP A 57 12.58 -1.76 -6.40
C ASP A 57 12.20 -1.95 -7.87
N LEU A 58 13.17 -2.32 -8.69
CA LEU A 58 12.95 -2.58 -10.11
C LEU A 58 13.04 -4.08 -10.41
N PRO A 59 12.29 -4.58 -11.40
CA PRO A 59 12.41 -5.97 -11.83
C PRO A 59 13.80 -6.24 -12.44
N THR A 60 14.23 -7.51 -12.38
CA THR A 60 15.42 -7.95 -13.12
C THR A 60 15.11 -8.14 -14.60
N THR A 61 13.94 -8.71 -14.92
CA THR A 61 13.39 -8.84 -16.27
C THR A 61 11.88 -8.71 -16.25
N GLY A 62 11.25 -8.61 -17.41
CA GLY A 62 9.82 -8.46 -17.58
C GLY A 62 9.41 -7.00 -17.74
N THR A 63 8.10 -6.74 -17.78
CA THR A 63 7.55 -5.40 -18.03
C THR A 63 6.60 -5.01 -16.93
N TYR A 64 6.73 -3.77 -16.44
CA TYR A 64 5.80 -3.16 -15.50
C TYR A 64 5.26 -1.84 -16.03
N ILE A 65 3.96 -1.79 -16.28
CA ILE A 65 3.24 -0.59 -16.72
C ILE A 65 2.36 -0.10 -15.58
N PHE A 66 2.51 1.17 -15.19
CA PHE A 66 1.68 1.86 -14.19
C PHE A 66 1.18 3.18 -14.77
N GLY A 67 -0.14 3.39 -14.77
CA GLY A 67 -0.75 4.58 -15.35
C GLY A 67 -0.34 4.82 -16.81
N GLY A 68 -0.12 3.76 -17.58
CA GLY A 68 0.34 3.81 -18.97
C GLY A 68 1.84 4.06 -19.15
N LYS A 69 2.63 4.19 -18.07
CA LYS A 69 4.09 4.40 -18.14
C LYS A 69 4.84 3.09 -17.90
N HIS A 70 5.89 2.85 -18.66
CA HIS A 70 6.84 1.75 -18.49
C HIS A 70 7.80 2.07 -17.35
N ILE A 71 7.62 1.45 -16.19
CA ILE A 71 8.34 1.75 -14.96
C ILE A 71 9.83 1.40 -15.05
N GLU A 72 10.15 0.29 -15.71
CA GLU A 72 11.53 -0.18 -15.93
C GLU A 72 12.40 0.79 -16.75
N SER A 73 11.79 1.73 -17.46
CA SER A 73 12.49 2.72 -18.30
C SER A 73 12.68 4.08 -17.62
N LEU A 74 12.08 4.29 -16.44
CA LEU A 74 12.08 5.57 -15.74
C LEU A 74 13.37 5.76 -14.92
N LYS A 75 13.75 7.04 -14.75
CA LYS A 75 14.85 7.44 -13.88
C LYS A 75 14.38 7.56 -12.42
N ASP A 76 15.33 7.56 -11.49
CA ASP A 76 15.05 7.63 -10.05
C ASP A 76 14.15 8.81 -9.65
N GLY A 77 14.35 9.98 -10.26
CA GLY A 77 13.49 11.15 -10.03
C GLY A 77 12.05 10.94 -10.46
N GLU A 78 11.82 10.34 -11.64
CA GLU A 78 10.48 10.05 -12.15
C GLU A 78 9.78 8.98 -11.31
N LEU A 79 10.54 7.98 -10.82
CA LEU A 79 10.04 6.98 -9.87
C LEU A 79 9.67 7.62 -8.52
N ALA A 80 10.47 8.58 -8.05
CA ALA A 80 10.17 9.33 -6.82
C ALA A 80 8.88 10.16 -6.97
N ASP A 81 8.67 10.78 -8.13
CA ASP A 81 7.43 11.52 -8.42
C ASP A 81 6.20 10.61 -8.42
N ILE A 82 6.30 9.42 -9.04
CA ILE A 82 5.22 8.43 -9.02
C ILE A 82 4.92 8.00 -7.58
N ARG A 83 5.94 7.64 -6.79
CA ARG A 83 5.76 7.25 -5.39
C ARG A 83 5.06 8.34 -4.57
N ASN A 84 5.48 9.58 -4.76
CA ASN A 84 4.95 10.70 -3.97
C ASN A 84 3.53 11.12 -4.38
N GLN A 85 3.22 11.08 -5.69
CA GLN A 85 1.97 11.62 -6.21
C GLN A 85 0.87 10.58 -6.39
N GLN A 86 1.25 9.31 -6.61
CA GLN A 86 0.29 8.29 -7.05
C GLN A 86 0.18 7.08 -6.11
N ILE A 87 1.13 6.90 -5.18
CA ILE A 87 1.18 5.71 -4.33
C ILE A 87 1.20 6.11 -2.86
N GLY A 88 0.23 5.61 -2.08
CA GLY A 88 0.23 5.66 -0.63
C GLY A 88 0.73 4.33 -0.04
N PHE A 89 1.60 4.40 0.97
CA PHE A 89 2.13 3.21 1.64
C PHE A 89 1.61 3.10 3.07
N VAL A 90 1.16 1.90 3.44
CA VAL A 90 0.76 1.52 4.79
C VAL A 90 1.51 0.25 5.18
N PHE A 91 2.23 0.28 6.29
CA PHE A 91 3.10 -0.81 6.74
C PHE A 91 2.62 -1.38 8.08
N GLN A 92 2.99 -2.62 8.37
CA GLN A 92 2.70 -3.31 9.64
C GLN A 92 3.23 -2.53 10.86
N GLN A 93 4.43 -1.95 10.78
CA GLN A 93 5.09 -1.20 11.86
C GLN A 93 4.81 0.32 11.82
N PHE A 94 3.75 0.76 11.13
CA PHE A 94 3.29 2.15 10.98
C PHE A 94 4.31 3.10 10.35
N HIS A 95 5.59 2.97 10.66
CA HIS A 95 6.70 3.81 10.20
C HIS A 95 6.42 5.32 10.38
N LEU A 96 5.88 5.69 11.54
CA LEU A 96 5.72 7.08 11.93
C LEU A 96 7.06 7.63 12.46
N LEU A 97 7.32 8.90 12.18
CA LEU A 97 8.45 9.59 12.77
C LEU A 97 8.12 9.91 14.24
N PRO A 98 8.86 9.35 15.22
CA PRO A 98 8.45 9.38 16.63
C PRO A 98 8.50 10.77 17.27
N ASN A 99 9.27 11.69 16.70
CA ASN A 99 9.43 13.07 17.17
C ASN A 99 8.47 14.06 16.51
N LEU A 100 7.61 13.60 15.59
CA LEU A 100 6.61 14.40 14.92
C LEU A 100 5.21 14.02 15.44
N THR A 101 4.35 15.01 15.57
CA THR A 101 2.93 14.82 15.88
C THR A 101 2.21 14.05 14.77
N ALA A 102 0.99 13.59 15.02
CA ALA A 102 0.14 12.96 14.01
C ALA A 102 -0.03 13.88 12.78
N LEU A 103 -0.31 15.17 13.01
CA LEU A 103 -0.45 16.17 11.95
C LEU A 103 0.82 16.28 11.11
N GLU A 104 1.97 16.47 11.76
CA GLU A 104 3.26 16.61 11.07
C GLU A 104 3.67 15.36 10.30
N ASN A 105 3.37 14.15 10.81
CA ASN A 105 3.56 12.90 10.08
C ASN A 105 2.73 12.85 8.78
N VAL A 106 1.47 13.32 8.85
CA VAL A 106 0.58 13.33 7.68
C VAL A 106 0.94 14.45 6.70
N GLU A 107 1.55 15.54 7.15
CA GLU A 107 2.03 16.62 6.28
C GLU A 107 3.21 16.22 5.38
N LEU A 108 3.99 15.20 5.76
CA LEU A 108 5.25 14.85 5.06
C LEU A 108 5.09 14.65 3.54
N PRO A 109 4.14 13.86 3.02
CA PRO A 109 3.98 13.69 1.58
C PRO A 109 3.67 15.01 0.87
N LEU A 110 2.89 15.88 1.51
CA LEU A 110 2.52 17.19 0.96
C LEU A 110 3.71 18.14 0.85
N ILE A 111 4.69 18.04 1.76
CA ILE A 111 5.95 18.79 1.67
C ILE A 111 6.69 18.40 0.39
N TYR A 112 6.81 17.11 0.10
CA TYR A 112 7.44 16.62 -1.12
C TYR A 112 6.65 16.95 -2.38
N GLN A 113 5.31 17.14 -2.28
CA GLN A 113 4.45 17.63 -3.36
C GLN A 113 4.54 19.15 -3.57
N GLY A 114 5.31 19.87 -2.72
CA GLY A 114 5.41 21.33 -2.79
C GLY A 114 4.18 22.08 -2.29
N VAL A 115 3.32 21.44 -1.47
CA VAL A 115 2.18 22.11 -0.83
C VAL A 115 2.66 22.88 0.39
N TRP A 116 2.40 24.18 0.46
CA TRP A 116 2.94 25.06 1.47
C TRP A 116 1.89 25.68 2.37
N GLY A 117 2.33 26.09 3.55
CA GLY A 117 1.58 26.97 4.44
C GLY A 117 0.27 26.36 4.96
N ARG A 118 -0.79 27.17 4.96
CA ARG A 118 -2.08 26.83 5.55
C ARG A 118 -2.77 25.65 4.85
N GLU A 119 -2.68 25.57 3.53
CA GLU A 119 -3.29 24.48 2.74
C GLU A 119 -2.78 23.10 3.18
N ARG A 120 -1.48 22.97 3.42
CA ARG A 120 -0.87 21.72 3.88
C ARG A 120 -1.48 21.24 5.20
N GLY A 121 -1.55 22.13 6.19
CA GLY A 121 -2.14 21.83 7.50
C GLY A 121 -3.62 21.48 7.42
N GLU A 122 -4.40 22.21 6.62
CA GLU A 122 -5.83 21.95 6.41
C GLU A 122 -6.07 20.59 5.76
N ARG A 123 -5.29 20.22 4.72
CA ARG A 123 -5.38 18.91 4.07
C ARG A 123 -4.99 17.78 5.02
N ALA A 124 -3.90 17.92 5.76
CA ALA A 124 -3.46 16.92 6.73
C ALA A 124 -4.46 16.74 7.86
N LYS A 125 -5.05 17.83 8.36
CA LYS A 125 -6.10 17.79 9.37
C LYS A 125 -7.35 17.07 8.85
N ALA A 126 -7.82 17.40 7.66
CA ALA A 126 -8.97 16.74 7.05
C ALA A 126 -8.75 15.22 6.86
N ALA A 127 -7.52 14.81 6.47
CA ALA A 127 -7.17 13.39 6.37
C ALA A 127 -7.23 12.68 7.73
N LEU A 128 -6.77 13.30 8.81
CA LEU A 128 -6.89 12.76 10.18
C LEU A 128 -8.33 12.70 10.67
N GLU A 129 -9.12 13.73 10.41
CA GLU A 129 -10.54 13.76 10.76
C GLU A 129 -11.33 12.65 10.05
N SER A 130 -11.00 12.34 8.79
CA SER A 130 -11.66 11.28 8.00
C SER A 130 -11.49 9.87 8.59
N VAL A 131 -10.45 9.66 9.41
CA VAL A 131 -10.20 8.39 10.12
C VAL A 131 -10.50 8.48 11.62
N GLY A 132 -11.20 9.53 12.08
CA GLY A 132 -11.62 9.71 13.48
C GLY A 132 -10.49 10.11 14.43
N LEU A 133 -9.49 10.89 13.97
CA LEU A 133 -8.35 11.35 14.77
C LEU A 133 -8.29 12.89 14.91
N GLY A 134 -9.41 13.59 14.68
CA GLY A 134 -9.47 15.07 14.79
C GLY A 134 -8.99 15.62 16.12
N ASP A 135 -9.29 14.92 17.24
CA ASP A 135 -8.88 15.32 18.60
C ASP A 135 -7.45 14.87 18.97
N ARG A 136 -6.75 14.15 18.06
CA ARG A 136 -5.42 13.56 18.28
C ARG A 136 -4.32 14.17 17.43
N ILE A 137 -4.61 15.21 16.66
CA ILE A 137 -3.69 15.79 15.67
C ILE A 137 -2.34 16.24 16.25
N HIS A 138 -2.32 16.66 17.52
CA HIS A 138 -1.10 17.11 18.22
C HIS A 138 -0.42 16.03 19.06
N HIS A 139 -0.92 14.79 19.07
CA HIS A 139 -0.31 13.69 19.81
C HIS A 139 0.92 13.15 19.06
N LEU A 140 1.92 12.76 19.84
CA LEU A 140 3.10 12.04 19.36
C LEU A 140 2.77 10.53 19.26
N PRO A 141 3.44 9.76 18.40
CA PRO A 141 3.17 8.33 18.24
C PRO A 141 3.15 7.53 19.54
N PHE A 142 4.08 7.79 20.47
CA PHE A 142 4.12 7.08 21.76
C PHE A 142 2.93 7.37 22.68
N GLN A 143 2.12 8.38 22.39
CA GLN A 143 0.90 8.75 23.13
C GLN A 143 -0.36 8.11 22.53
N MET A 144 -0.20 7.30 21.49
CA MET A 144 -1.27 6.73 20.69
C MET A 144 -1.24 5.20 20.74
N SER A 145 -2.42 4.58 20.76
CA SER A 145 -2.55 3.12 20.59
C SER A 145 -2.08 2.67 19.21
N GLY A 146 -1.81 1.36 19.05
CA GLY A 146 -1.41 0.79 17.74
C GLY A 146 -2.44 1.08 16.64
N GLY A 147 -3.73 0.93 16.94
CA GLY A 147 -4.80 1.25 15.99
C GLY A 147 -4.87 2.75 15.63
N GLU A 148 -4.60 3.66 16.58
CA GLU A 148 -4.50 5.09 16.30
C GLU A 148 -3.27 5.40 15.43
N GLN A 149 -2.12 4.81 15.72
CA GLN A 149 -0.91 4.96 14.92
C GLN A 149 -1.12 4.47 13.48
N GLN A 150 -1.81 3.35 13.30
CA GLN A 150 -2.14 2.83 11.97
C GLN A 150 -3.09 3.77 11.20
N ARG A 151 -4.08 4.37 11.88
CA ARG A 151 -4.93 5.39 11.26
C ARG A 151 -4.15 6.64 10.86
N VAL A 152 -3.14 7.07 11.63
CA VAL A 152 -2.21 8.13 11.20
C VAL A 152 -1.43 7.72 9.94
N ALA A 153 -0.92 6.48 9.89
CA ALA A 153 -0.21 5.96 8.73
C ALA A 153 -1.12 5.92 7.48
N ILE A 154 -2.39 5.53 7.64
CA ILE A 154 -3.39 5.58 6.55
C ILE A 154 -3.65 7.02 6.12
N SER A 155 -3.85 7.96 7.06
CA SER A 155 -4.04 9.38 6.74
C SER A 155 -2.87 9.94 5.95
N ARG A 156 -1.63 9.59 6.34
CA ARG A 156 -0.42 9.93 5.60
C ARG A 156 -0.42 9.33 4.19
N ALA A 157 -0.90 8.11 4.03
CA ALA A 157 -0.95 7.46 2.73
C ALA A 157 -1.96 8.12 1.77
N ILE A 158 -3.09 8.64 2.28
CA ILE A 158 -4.17 9.20 1.45
C ILE A 158 -4.10 10.71 1.24
N VAL A 159 -3.34 11.45 2.04
CA VAL A 159 -3.34 12.93 2.03
C VAL A 159 -2.94 13.54 0.68
N GLY A 160 -2.13 12.80 -0.08
CA GLY A 160 -1.69 13.15 -1.43
C GLY A 160 -2.69 12.86 -2.54
N ASN A 161 -3.87 12.28 -2.22
CA ASN A 161 -4.85 11.77 -3.19
C ASN A 161 -4.25 10.74 -4.15
N PRO A 162 -3.66 9.63 -3.65
CA PRO A 162 -3.05 8.63 -4.50
C PRO A 162 -4.09 7.84 -5.31
N SER A 163 -3.67 7.31 -6.45
CA SER A 163 -4.47 6.35 -7.23
C SER A 163 -4.37 4.92 -6.72
N LEU A 164 -3.32 4.63 -5.93
CA LEU A 164 -2.99 3.30 -5.41
C LEU A 164 -2.57 3.38 -3.94
N ILE A 165 -3.13 2.52 -3.10
CA ILE A 165 -2.62 2.24 -1.75
C ILE A 165 -1.99 0.85 -1.76
N LEU A 166 -0.77 0.77 -1.24
CA LEU A 166 -0.04 -0.48 -0.97
C LEU A 166 0.01 -0.72 0.53
N ALA A 167 -0.55 -1.83 0.99
CA ALA A 167 -0.60 -2.19 2.39
C ALA A 167 0.17 -3.49 2.64
N ASP A 168 1.25 -3.43 3.43
CA ASP A 168 2.05 -4.58 3.82
C ASP A 168 1.65 -5.01 5.23
N GLU A 169 0.89 -6.09 5.35
CA GLU A 169 0.34 -6.65 6.59
C GLU A 169 -0.30 -5.57 7.51
N PRO A 170 -1.29 -4.80 7.03
CA PRO A 170 -1.74 -3.58 7.70
C PRO A 170 -2.37 -3.80 9.08
N THR A 171 -2.69 -5.04 9.43
CA THR A 171 -3.33 -5.44 10.69
C THR A 171 -2.42 -6.28 11.59
N GLY A 172 -1.27 -6.73 11.10
CA GLY A 172 -0.43 -7.72 11.77
C GLY A 172 0.18 -7.30 13.11
N ALA A 173 0.07 -6.02 13.51
CA ALA A 173 0.53 -5.52 14.82
C ALA A 173 -0.65 -5.06 15.71
N LEU A 174 -1.91 -5.39 15.36
CA LEU A 174 -3.11 -4.86 16.00
C LEU A 174 -3.92 -5.95 16.68
N ASP A 175 -4.72 -5.57 17.67
CA ASP A 175 -5.78 -6.42 18.21
C ASP A 175 -6.93 -6.57 17.19
N SER A 176 -7.77 -7.60 17.38
CA SER A 176 -8.86 -7.95 16.45
C SER A 176 -9.82 -6.80 16.17
N LYS A 177 -10.21 -6.02 17.19
CA LYS A 177 -11.14 -4.90 17.04
C LYS A 177 -10.51 -3.74 16.26
N SER A 178 -9.24 -3.45 16.53
CA SER A 178 -8.48 -2.44 15.78
C SER A 178 -8.28 -2.88 14.33
N SER A 179 -8.00 -4.17 14.10
CA SER A 179 -7.87 -4.75 12.76
C SER A 179 -9.15 -4.58 11.93
N GLU A 180 -10.30 -4.92 12.49
CA GLU A 180 -11.60 -4.76 11.85
C GLU A 180 -11.86 -3.30 11.44
N ASN A 181 -11.64 -2.35 12.36
CA ASN A 181 -11.77 -0.91 12.07
C ASN A 181 -10.83 -0.45 10.93
N ILE A 182 -9.60 -0.95 10.87
CA ILE A 182 -8.66 -0.61 9.78
C ILE A 182 -9.17 -1.16 8.44
N MET A 183 -9.68 -2.39 8.42
CA MET A 183 -10.22 -2.99 7.20
C MET A 183 -11.48 -2.27 6.71
N GLU A 184 -12.35 -1.80 7.60
CA GLU A 184 -13.50 -0.95 7.27
C GLU A 184 -13.06 0.38 6.64
N ILE A 185 -11.98 1.00 7.15
CA ILE A 185 -11.41 2.21 6.54
C ILE A 185 -10.94 1.91 5.11
N PHE A 186 -10.22 0.81 4.86
CA PHE A 186 -9.79 0.45 3.52
C PHE A 186 -10.97 0.20 2.58
N GLN A 187 -12.01 -0.50 3.02
CA GLN A 187 -13.23 -0.68 2.22
C GLN A 187 -13.87 0.65 1.86
N ARG A 188 -14.00 1.56 2.82
CA ARG A 188 -14.54 2.90 2.57
C ARG A 188 -13.69 3.69 1.58
N LEU A 189 -12.37 3.69 1.71
CA LEU A 189 -11.46 4.36 0.77
C LEU A 189 -11.59 3.80 -0.65
N ASN A 190 -11.77 2.49 -0.78
CA ASN A 190 -11.97 1.86 -2.08
C ASN A 190 -13.35 2.19 -2.67
N HIS A 191 -14.44 1.99 -1.90
CA HIS A 191 -15.80 2.11 -2.38
C HIS A 191 -16.24 3.56 -2.62
N GLU A 192 -15.88 4.50 -1.69
CA GLU A 192 -16.34 5.89 -1.76
C GLU A 192 -15.40 6.77 -2.58
N LEU A 193 -14.09 6.54 -2.48
CA LEU A 193 -13.09 7.37 -3.17
C LEU A 193 -12.53 6.71 -4.44
N GLY A 194 -12.89 5.46 -4.72
CA GLY A 194 -12.42 4.73 -5.90
C GLY A 194 -10.91 4.45 -5.90
N ILE A 195 -10.25 4.53 -4.75
CA ILE A 195 -8.81 4.28 -4.64
C ILE A 195 -8.55 2.79 -4.85
N THR A 196 -7.60 2.46 -5.71
CA THR A 196 -7.14 1.08 -5.88
C THR A 196 -6.34 0.65 -4.66
N ILE A 197 -6.58 -0.58 -4.16
CA ILE A 197 -5.87 -1.11 -2.99
C ILE A 197 -5.21 -2.43 -3.35
N VAL A 198 -3.93 -2.54 -3.03
CA VAL A 198 -3.18 -3.81 -3.07
C VAL A 198 -2.65 -4.07 -1.67
N GLN A 199 -3.18 -5.09 -1.01
CA GLN A 199 -2.69 -5.50 0.30
C GLN A 199 -1.96 -6.83 0.24
N VAL A 200 -0.93 -6.96 1.06
CA VAL A 200 -0.25 -8.23 1.33
C VAL A 200 -0.66 -8.70 2.71
N THR A 201 -1.04 -9.96 2.83
CA THR A 201 -1.38 -10.57 4.11
C THR A 201 -1.15 -12.09 4.07
N HIS A 202 -0.94 -12.69 5.23
CA HIS A 202 -0.99 -14.14 5.41
C HIS A 202 -2.29 -14.58 6.10
N GLU A 203 -3.14 -13.64 6.51
CA GLU A 203 -4.41 -13.89 7.18
C GLU A 203 -5.54 -13.97 6.14
N ARG A 204 -6.24 -15.12 6.12
CA ARG A 204 -7.36 -15.36 5.18
C ARG A 204 -8.48 -14.35 5.36
N ASP A 205 -8.88 -14.08 6.61
CA ASP A 205 -10.00 -13.18 6.90
C ASP A 205 -9.72 -11.76 6.41
N VAL A 206 -8.46 -11.29 6.53
CA VAL A 206 -8.02 -10.00 6.00
C VAL A 206 -8.03 -10.00 4.46
N ALA A 207 -7.63 -11.11 3.83
CA ALA A 207 -7.61 -11.20 2.38
C ALA A 207 -9.02 -11.14 1.76
N LEU A 208 -10.05 -11.60 2.48
CA LEU A 208 -11.44 -11.61 2.03
C LEU A 208 -12.08 -10.21 1.92
N TYR A 209 -11.43 -9.16 2.40
CA TYR A 209 -11.87 -7.77 2.18
C TYR A 209 -11.65 -7.31 0.74
N GLY A 210 -10.75 -7.95 -0.01
CA GLY A 210 -10.52 -7.68 -1.44
C GLY A 210 -11.59 -8.30 -2.33
N GLN A 211 -11.52 -8.00 -3.63
CA GLN A 211 -12.36 -8.58 -4.68
C GLN A 211 -11.68 -9.79 -5.35
N LYS A 212 -10.34 -9.83 -5.29
CA LYS A 212 -9.49 -10.91 -5.79
C LYS A 212 -8.37 -11.22 -4.83
N VAL A 213 -7.98 -12.48 -4.77
CA VAL A 213 -6.80 -12.94 -4.04
C VAL A 213 -5.82 -13.60 -5.01
N TYR A 214 -4.62 -13.04 -5.10
CA TYR A 214 -3.50 -13.65 -5.81
C TYR A 214 -2.71 -14.51 -4.82
N HIS A 215 -2.68 -15.82 -5.03
CA HIS A 215 -1.91 -16.74 -4.21
C HIS A 215 -0.49 -16.86 -4.74
N LEU A 216 0.46 -16.32 -3.97
CA LEU A 216 1.89 -16.31 -4.32
C LEU A 216 2.63 -17.42 -3.58
N ARG A 217 3.36 -18.25 -4.31
CA ARG A 217 4.19 -19.33 -3.78
C ARG A 217 5.50 -19.42 -4.53
N ASP A 218 6.60 -19.52 -3.82
CA ASP A 218 7.96 -19.67 -4.38
C ASP A 218 8.29 -18.66 -5.50
N GLY A 219 7.78 -17.42 -5.37
CA GLY A 219 8.01 -16.35 -6.33
C GLY A 219 7.11 -16.37 -7.58
N GLU A 220 6.08 -17.20 -7.61
CA GLU A 220 5.14 -17.33 -8.73
C GLU A 220 3.68 -17.22 -8.26
N ILE A 221 2.76 -16.81 -9.15
CA ILE A 221 1.33 -16.85 -8.87
C ILE A 221 0.84 -18.27 -9.12
N GLU A 222 0.46 -18.97 -8.05
CA GLU A 222 -0.06 -20.33 -8.11
C GLU A 222 -1.49 -20.37 -8.67
N HIS A 223 -2.34 -19.48 -8.18
CA HIS A 223 -3.71 -19.32 -8.68
C HIS A 223 -4.29 -17.96 -8.26
N ILE A 224 -5.41 -17.60 -8.89
CA ILE A 224 -6.17 -16.38 -8.61
C ILE A 224 -7.57 -16.79 -8.17
N GLU A 225 -7.98 -16.32 -7.01
CA GLU A 225 -9.32 -16.49 -6.47
C GLU A 225 -10.12 -15.21 -6.66
N THR A 226 -11.23 -15.26 -7.38
CA THR A 226 -12.16 -14.14 -7.47
C THR A 226 -13.22 -14.30 -6.39
N LEU A 227 -13.34 -13.30 -5.54
CA LEU A 227 -14.34 -13.25 -4.49
C LEU A 227 -15.60 -12.60 -5.07
N ASN A 228 -16.68 -13.33 -5.10
CA ASN A 228 -17.98 -12.75 -5.45
C ASN A 228 -18.30 -11.68 -4.39
N SER A 229 -18.56 -10.46 -4.84
CA SER A 229 -19.07 -9.40 -3.97
C SER A 229 -20.33 -9.98 -3.30
N GLN A 230 -20.22 -10.37 -2.03
CA GLN A 230 -21.41 -10.66 -1.26
C GLN A 230 -22.14 -9.32 -1.15
N GLY A 231 -23.16 -9.15 -1.96
CA GLY A 231 -24.05 -8.02 -1.86
C GLY A 231 -24.53 -7.91 -0.41
N GLY A 232 -24.17 -6.78 0.21
CA GLY A 232 -24.68 -6.45 1.54
C GLY A 232 -26.21 -6.53 1.52
N ASN A 233 -26.73 -7.34 2.40
CA ASN A 233 -28.12 -7.26 2.84
C ASN A 233 -28.27 -6.10 3.81
#